data_39dcfa46aa646b28cfd183cbc725e419
#
_entry.id   39dcfa46aa646b28cfd183cbc725e419
#
_cell.length_a   1.000
_cell.length_b   1.000
_cell.length_c   1.000
_cell.angle_alpha   90.00
_cell.angle_beta   90.00
_cell.angle_gamma   90.00
#
_symmetry.space_group_name_H-M   'P 1'
#
loop_
_entity.id
_entity.type
_entity.pdbx_description
1 polymer ?
#
loop_
_entity_poly.entity_id
_entity_poly.type
_entity_poly.pdbx_seq_one_letter_code
_entity_poly.pdbx_strand_id
1 'polypeptide(L)'
;MFEIRKYNDADKEVWNAYVDQSRNATFLLNRSYMDYHSDRFHDHSLMIFHNNKLYALLPANEDGDIFYSHQGLTYAGLLTTGHASAENICQVFVAINTYLKQAGFRKCIYKPIPWIYQQLPAEEDLYALFKECRAQICARNIAAVIDLKHPLKWYNIRKSGARKALEKGIFIEESEDYETFWSILTENLMNTYQAHPVHTLQEMSRLKTSFPDNIKLYVAREESGKMLGGTVLYISRKVVHTQYISASEEGKKAHALDALFLNLINIRYKDFDYFDFGTSNEEGGKVLNTSLIYQKEGFGGRGVVYDTYEWNL
;
A
#
# COMPACT_ATOMS: atom_id res chain seq x y z
N MET A 1 -17.77 2.93 27.73
CA MET A 1 -18.55 2.68 26.50
C MET A 1 -17.86 3.38 25.35
N PHE A 2 -17.77 2.77 24.17
CA PHE A 2 -17.22 3.41 22.97
C PHE A 2 -18.33 4.15 22.23
N GLU A 3 -18.04 5.37 21.79
CA GLU A 3 -18.90 6.20 20.97
C GLU A 3 -18.33 6.27 19.55
N ILE A 4 -19.18 6.06 18.54
CA ILE A 4 -18.81 6.11 17.14
C ILE A 4 -19.35 7.39 16.52
N ARG A 5 -18.48 8.17 15.88
CA ARG A 5 -18.85 9.38 15.11
C ARG A 5 -18.33 9.23 13.67
N LYS A 6 -19.15 9.63 12.70
CA LYS A 6 -18.69 9.78 11.33
C LYS A 6 -17.74 10.98 11.26
N TYR A 7 -16.64 10.82 10.54
CA TYR A 7 -15.69 11.90 10.22
C TYR A 7 -16.40 13.05 9.49
N ASN A 8 -15.95 14.26 9.72
CA ASN A 8 -16.29 15.44 8.92
C ASN A 8 -15.03 16.29 8.68
N ASP A 9 -15.08 17.20 7.71
CA ASP A 9 -13.89 17.97 7.28
C ASP A 9 -13.30 18.85 8.38
N ALA A 10 -14.10 19.26 9.38
CA ALA A 10 -13.60 20.02 10.54
C ALA A 10 -12.65 19.19 11.43
N ASP A 11 -12.71 17.85 11.34
CA ASP A 11 -11.87 16.94 12.12
C ASP A 11 -10.54 16.59 11.42
N LYS A 12 -10.25 17.17 10.24
CA LYS A 12 -9.09 16.83 9.42
C LYS A 12 -7.76 16.91 10.16
N GLU A 13 -7.53 17.94 10.91
CA GLU A 13 -6.29 18.12 11.67
C GLU A 13 -6.17 17.09 12.81
N VAL A 14 -7.27 16.82 13.52
CA VAL A 14 -7.32 15.81 14.58
C VAL A 14 -7.09 14.41 14.00
N TRP A 15 -7.70 14.13 12.85
CA TRP A 15 -7.48 12.86 12.11
C TRP A 15 -6.01 12.68 11.76
N ASN A 16 -5.41 13.65 11.08
CA ASN A 16 -4.02 13.57 10.63
C ASN A 16 -3.04 13.45 11.80
N ALA A 17 -3.25 14.22 12.87
CA ALA A 17 -2.43 14.09 14.08
C ALA A 17 -2.52 12.70 14.72
N TYR A 18 -3.70 12.05 14.66
CA TYR A 18 -3.86 10.68 15.13
C TYR A 18 -3.16 9.67 14.23
N VAL A 19 -3.24 9.84 12.90
CA VAL A 19 -2.50 9.01 11.92
C VAL A 19 -1.01 9.05 12.21
N ASP A 20 -0.44 10.22 12.51
CA ASP A 20 0.98 10.38 12.80
C ASP A 20 1.42 9.69 14.10
N GLN A 21 0.52 9.56 15.08
CA GLN A 21 0.78 8.89 16.37
C GLN A 21 0.43 7.40 16.34
N SER A 22 -0.25 6.94 15.29
CA SER A 22 -0.72 5.56 15.19
C SER A 22 0.45 4.58 15.05
N ARG A 23 0.33 3.44 15.72
CA ARG A 23 1.32 2.35 15.66
C ARG A 23 1.26 1.53 14.37
N ASN A 24 0.19 1.68 13.57
CA ASN A 24 -0.04 0.89 12.37
C ASN A 24 -0.45 1.72 11.13
N ALA A 25 -0.51 3.04 11.23
CA ALA A 25 -0.84 3.87 10.08
C ALA A 25 0.34 4.08 9.13
N THR A 26 0.00 4.35 7.87
CA THR A 26 0.89 4.90 6.85
C THR A 26 0.34 6.23 6.33
N PHE A 27 1.11 6.96 5.53
CA PHE A 27 0.67 8.23 4.93
C PHE A 27 -0.56 8.09 4.02
N LEU A 28 -0.84 6.88 3.50
CA LEU A 28 -2.05 6.60 2.71
C LEU A 28 -3.35 6.89 3.47
N LEU A 29 -3.29 6.89 4.81
CA LEU A 29 -4.44 7.06 5.69
C LEU A 29 -4.57 8.51 6.22
N ASN A 30 -3.67 9.41 5.78
CA ASN A 30 -3.79 10.85 5.97
C ASN A 30 -4.90 11.39 5.08
N ARG A 31 -5.72 12.31 5.58
CA ARG A 31 -6.83 12.90 4.81
C ARG A 31 -6.36 13.58 3.52
N SER A 32 -5.18 14.21 3.52
CA SER A 32 -4.65 14.82 2.31
C SER A 32 -4.32 13.80 1.21
N TYR A 33 -4.09 12.52 1.58
CA TYR A 33 -4.00 11.43 0.62
C TYR A 33 -5.40 10.87 0.29
N MET A 34 -6.21 10.54 1.30
CA MET A 34 -7.52 9.92 1.08
C MET A 34 -8.47 10.81 0.27
N ASP A 35 -8.43 12.11 0.49
CA ASP A 35 -9.36 13.06 -0.15
C ASP A 35 -9.07 13.31 -1.64
N TYR A 36 -7.95 12.82 -2.21
CA TYR A 36 -7.63 13.06 -3.63
C TYR A 36 -8.64 12.44 -4.60
N HIS A 37 -9.33 11.39 -4.16
CA HIS A 37 -10.31 10.65 -4.95
C HIS A 37 -11.72 10.63 -4.32
N SER A 38 -12.04 11.69 -3.56
CA SER A 38 -13.35 11.87 -2.92
C SER A 38 -14.52 11.96 -3.92
N ASP A 39 -14.22 12.25 -5.18
CA ASP A 39 -15.17 12.20 -6.30
C ASP A 39 -15.62 10.78 -6.67
N ARG A 40 -14.83 9.76 -6.31
CA ARG A 40 -15.07 8.34 -6.64
C ARG A 40 -15.61 7.54 -5.47
N PHE A 41 -15.31 7.96 -4.23
CA PHE A 41 -15.65 7.20 -3.03
C PHE A 41 -16.35 8.09 -2.01
N HIS A 42 -17.60 7.73 -1.64
CA HIS A 42 -18.37 8.44 -0.62
C HIS A 42 -17.81 8.12 0.78
N ASP A 43 -17.14 9.09 1.38
CA ASP A 43 -16.50 8.90 2.69
C ASP A 43 -17.52 8.53 3.77
N HIS A 44 -17.22 7.49 4.50
CA HIS A 44 -17.89 7.08 5.73
C HIS A 44 -16.89 6.70 6.82
N SER A 45 -15.76 7.38 6.84
CA SER A 45 -14.73 7.15 7.85
C SER A 45 -15.26 7.39 9.26
N LEU A 46 -14.80 6.58 10.21
CA LEU A 46 -15.28 6.60 11.58
C LEU A 46 -14.18 7.06 12.54
N MET A 47 -14.59 7.88 13.51
CA MET A 47 -13.81 8.29 14.67
C MET A 47 -14.40 7.62 15.91
N ILE A 48 -13.59 6.87 16.61
CA ILE A 48 -14.00 6.09 17.78
C ILE A 48 -13.51 6.78 19.05
N PHE A 49 -14.42 7.12 19.95
CA PHE A 49 -14.11 7.80 21.20
C PHE A 49 -14.32 6.89 22.41
N HIS A 50 -13.45 7.02 23.40
CA HIS A 50 -13.59 6.42 24.72
C HIS A 50 -13.43 7.48 25.80
N ASN A 51 -14.45 7.66 26.64
CA ASN A 51 -14.47 8.71 27.67
C ASN A 51 -14.12 10.10 27.09
N ASN A 52 -14.77 10.48 25.98
CA ASN A 52 -14.56 11.73 25.22
C ASN A 52 -13.14 11.93 24.64
N LYS A 53 -12.29 10.89 24.65
CA LYS A 53 -10.96 10.93 24.01
C LYS A 53 -10.98 10.09 22.76
N LEU A 54 -10.37 10.58 21.68
CA LEU A 54 -10.19 9.82 20.46
C LEU A 54 -9.34 8.58 20.74
N TYR A 55 -9.88 7.41 20.46
CA TYR A 55 -9.28 6.11 20.79
C TYR A 55 -8.80 5.34 19.55
N ALA A 56 -9.56 5.41 18.45
CA ALA A 56 -9.22 4.77 17.18
C ALA A 56 -9.83 5.51 16.00
N LEU A 57 -9.31 5.27 14.80
CA LEU A 57 -9.88 5.71 13.53
C LEU A 57 -10.13 4.51 12.65
N LEU A 58 -11.18 4.56 11.84
CA LEU A 58 -11.43 3.59 10.79
C LEU A 58 -11.66 4.32 9.47
N PRO A 59 -10.64 4.41 8.60
CA PRO A 59 -10.80 4.93 7.25
C PRO A 59 -11.80 4.08 6.48
N ALA A 60 -12.82 4.69 5.89
CA ALA A 60 -13.88 3.96 5.23
C ALA A 60 -14.61 4.77 4.17
N ASN A 61 -15.28 4.05 3.28
CA ASN A 61 -16.27 4.61 2.37
C ASN A 61 -17.51 3.70 2.31
N GLU A 62 -18.60 4.24 1.78
CA GLU A 62 -19.84 3.52 1.57
C GLU A 62 -20.13 3.34 0.08
N ASP A 63 -20.81 2.23 -0.24
CA ASP A 63 -21.38 1.98 -1.56
C ASP A 63 -22.67 1.17 -1.38
N GLY A 64 -23.82 1.84 -1.55
CA GLY A 64 -25.12 1.28 -1.24
C GLY A 64 -25.26 0.91 0.25
N ASP A 65 -25.59 -0.33 0.53
CA ASP A 65 -25.73 -0.87 1.88
C ASP A 65 -24.46 -1.60 2.39
N ILE A 66 -23.32 -1.40 1.70
CA ILE A 66 -22.05 -2.00 2.05
C ILE A 66 -21.09 -0.94 2.60
N PHE A 67 -20.53 -1.22 3.76
CA PHE A 67 -19.46 -0.44 4.37
C PHE A 67 -18.10 -1.05 4.04
N TYR A 68 -17.17 -0.26 3.51
CA TYR A 68 -15.83 -0.68 3.14
C TYR A 68 -14.80 0.01 3.99
N SER A 69 -13.80 -0.71 4.48
CA SER A 69 -12.59 -0.07 4.99
C SER A 69 -11.75 0.48 3.82
N HIS A 70 -12.31 1.40 3.08
CA HIS A 70 -11.86 2.18 1.93
C HIS A 70 -11.48 1.39 0.66
N GLN A 71 -12.41 1.35 -0.32
CA GLN A 71 -12.22 0.66 -1.61
C GLN A 71 -11.00 1.15 -2.39
N GLY A 72 -10.74 2.46 -2.38
CA GLY A 72 -9.68 3.11 -3.14
C GLY A 72 -8.26 2.94 -2.58
N LEU A 73 -8.09 2.26 -1.44
CA LEU A 73 -6.80 2.03 -0.81
C LEU A 73 -6.41 0.55 -0.84
N THR A 74 -5.11 0.28 -0.87
CA THR A 74 -4.57 -1.09 -0.80
C THR A 74 -4.96 -1.78 0.50
N TYR A 75 -4.94 -1.02 1.60
CA TYR A 75 -5.35 -1.41 2.95
C TYR A 75 -5.86 -0.17 3.71
N ALA A 76 -6.75 -0.37 4.67
CA ALA A 76 -7.29 0.71 5.50
C ALA A 76 -7.98 0.17 6.77
N GLY A 77 -7.31 -0.64 7.54
CA GLY A 77 -7.81 -1.22 8.79
C GLY A 77 -7.95 -0.21 9.92
N LEU A 78 -8.36 -0.68 11.09
CA LEU A 78 -8.51 0.12 12.30
C LEU A 78 -7.16 0.69 12.74
N LEU A 79 -7.08 2.01 12.84
CA LEU A 79 -5.89 2.72 13.32
C LEU A 79 -5.92 2.85 14.83
N THR A 80 -4.83 2.47 15.47
CA THR A 80 -4.71 2.48 16.93
C THR A 80 -3.36 3.03 17.38
N THR A 81 -3.30 3.45 18.65
CA THR A 81 -2.05 3.85 19.30
C THR A 81 -1.54 2.75 20.24
N GLY A 82 -0.42 2.97 20.92
CA GLY A 82 0.15 2.04 21.89
C GLY A 82 -0.74 1.75 23.11
N HIS A 83 -1.84 2.48 23.28
CA HIS A 83 -2.81 2.27 24.39
C HIS A 83 -3.92 1.26 24.05
N ALA A 84 -3.99 0.78 22.82
CA ALA A 84 -5.00 -0.19 22.43
C ALA A 84 -4.76 -1.55 23.11
N SER A 85 -5.84 -2.17 23.60
CA SER A 85 -5.84 -3.52 24.16
C SER A 85 -6.80 -4.41 23.38
N ALA A 86 -6.55 -5.72 23.37
CA ALA A 86 -7.39 -6.68 22.65
C ALA A 86 -8.85 -6.65 23.14
N GLU A 87 -9.09 -6.53 24.46
CA GLU A 87 -10.43 -6.41 25.02
C GLU A 87 -11.15 -5.17 24.48
N ASN A 88 -10.49 -4.01 24.53
CA ASN A 88 -11.07 -2.76 24.04
C ASN A 88 -11.34 -2.81 22.54
N ILE A 89 -10.46 -3.41 21.74
CA ILE A 89 -10.68 -3.54 20.29
C ILE A 89 -11.88 -4.44 19.99
N CYS A 90 -12.10 -5.54 20.74
CA CYS A 90 -13.33 -6.31 20.64
C CYS A 90 -14.58 -5.44 20.91
N GLN A 91 -14.56 -4.63 21.98
CA GLN A 91 -15.67 -3.71 22.30
C GLN A 91 -15.85 -2.62 21.21
N VAL A 92 -14.77 -2.14 20.61
CA VAL A 92 -14.82 -1.21 19.48
C VAL A 92 -15.57 -1.84 18.30
N PHE A 93 -15.26 -3.08 17.91
CA PHE A 93 -15.97 -3.75 16.81
C PHE A 93 -17.44 -4.03 17.13
N VAL A 94 -17.79 -4.33 18.37
CA VAL A 94 -19.20 -4.44 18.81
C VAL A 94 -19.91 -3.07 18.63
N ALA A 95 -19.26 -1.97 19.03
CA ALA A 95 -19.83 -0.63 18.88
C ALA A 95 -19.95 -0.23 17.40
N ILE A 96 -18.94 -0.51 16.57
CA ILE A 96 -18.97 -0.28 15.12
C ILE A 96 -20.13 -1.06 14.47
N ASN A 97 -20.28 -2.35 14.77
CA ASN A 97 -21.37 -3.17 14.22
C ASN A 97 -22.75 -2.62 14.62
N THR A 98 -22.89 -2.16 15.85
CA THR A 98 -24.13 -1.54 16.34
C THR A 98 -24.44 -0.25 15.59
N TYR A 99 -23.46 0.62 15.43
CA TYR A 99 -23.56 1.87 14.68
C TYR A 99 -23.95 1.61 13.21
N LEU A 100 -23.25 0.69 12.54
CA LEU A 100 -23.46 0.40 11.14
C LEU A 100 -24.85 -0.21 10.87
N LYS A 101 -25.34 -1.09 11.76
CA LYS A 101 -26.74 -1.59 11.68
C LYS A 101 -27.76 -0.47 11.79
N GLN A 102 -27.56 0.45 12.75
CA GLN A 102 -28.45 1.60 12.93
C GLN A 102 -28.41 2.57 11.75
N ALA A 103 -27.26 2.69 11.09
CA ALA A 103 -27.06 3.47 9.88
C ALA A 103 -27.62 2.80 8.61
N GLY A 104 -28.12 1.54 8.69
CA GLY A 104 -28.76 0.83 7.59
C GLY A 104 -27.83 -0.04 6.74
N PHE A 105 -26.57 -0.19 7.12
CA PHE A 105 -25.66 -1.11 6.44
C PHE A 105 -26.02 -2.57 6.70
N ARG A 106 -25.76 -3.42 5.73
CA ARG A 106 -25.99 -4.87 5.81
C ARG A 106 -24.73 -5.69 5.78
N LYS A 107 -23.66 -5.14 5.20
CA LYS A 107 -22.41 -5.86 4.98
C LYS A 107 -21.21 -4.95 5.21
N CYS A 108 -20.14 -5.54 5.73
CA CYS A 108 -18.83 -4.91 5.85
C CYS A 108 -17.80 -5.66 5.02
N ILE A 109 -16.89 -4.89 4.39
CA ILE A 109 -15.69 -5.40 3.75
C ILE A 109 -14.49 -4.67 4.36
N TYR A 110 -13.52 -5.43 4.85
CA TYR A 110 -12.41 -4.93 5.65
C TYR A 110 -11.07 -5.41 5.13
N LYS A 111 -10.16 -4.48 4.88
CA LYS A 111 -8.79 -4.74 4.42
C LYS A 111 -7.81 -4.33 5.53
N PRO A 112 -7.34 -5.24 6.39
CA PRO A 112 -6.42 -4.92 7.46
C PRO A 112 -5.10 -4.38 6.91
N ILE A 113 -4.41 -3.60 7.73
CA ILE A 113 -3.07 -3.12 7.42
C ILE A 113 -2.09 -4.29 7.57
N PRO A 114 -1.33 -4.66 6.53
CA PRO A 114 -0.39 -5.77 6.62
C PRO A 114 0.64 -5.53 7.73
N TRP A 115 0.97 -6.58 8.47
CA TRP A 115 1.84 -6.51 9.65
C TRP A 115 3.22 -5.86 9.40
N ILE A 116 3.74 -5.95 8.18
CA ILE A 116 5.03 -5.33 7.81
C ILE A 116 5.04 -3.80 7.97
N TYR A 117 3.87 -3.14 7.88
CA TYR A 117 3.73 -1.68 8.04
C TYR A 117 3.57 -1.25 9.51
N GLN A 118 3.34 -2.19 10.41
CA GLN A 118 3.09 -1.90 11.82
C GLN A 118 4.39 -1.53 12.55
N GLN A 119 4.35 -0.45 13.34
CA GLN A 119 5.46 -0.03 14.20
C GLN A 119 5.60 -0.95 15.44
N LEU A 120 4.47 -1.37 15.96
CA LEU A 120 4.30 -2.36 17.03
C LEU A 120 3.27 -3.38 16.56
N PRO A 121 3.25 -4.62 17.09
CA PRO A 121 2.19 -5.59 16.81
C PRO A 121 0.80 -4.94 17.01
N ALA A 122 -0.09 -5.08 16.03
CA ALA A 122 -1.38 -4.38 15.98
C ALA A 122 -2.46 -5.21 15.25
N GLU A 123 -2.52 -6.52 15.53
CA GLU A 123 -3.46 -7.45 14.90
C GLU A 123 -4.66 -7.81 15.81
N GLU A 124 -4.96 -6.99 16.84
CA GLU A 124 -6.13 -7.17 17.69
C GLU A 124 -7.43 -7.02 16.89
N ASP A 125 -7.42 -6.28 15.80
CA ASP A 125 -8.54 -6.18 14.87
C ASP A 125 -8.84 -7.52 14.21
N LEU A 126 -7.82 -8.30 13.80
CA LEU A 126 -8.02 -9.64 13.22
C LEU A 126 -8.68 -10.59 14.22
N TYR A 127 -8.29 -10.51 15.50
CA TYR A 127 -8.93 -11.29 16.56
C TYR A 127 -10.39 -10.86 16.77
N ALA A 128 -10.66 -9.54 16.77
CA ALA A 128 -12.01 -9.00 16.92
C ALA A 128 -12.91 -9.36 15.72
N LEU A 129 -12.38 -9.33 14.50
CA LEU A 129 -13.08 -9.78 13.29
C LEU A 129 -13.54 -11.23 13.41
N PHE A 130 -12.68 -12.10 13.90
CA PHE A 130 -13.02 -13.52 14.16
C PHE A 130 -14.07 -13.67 15.26
N LYS A 131 -13.82 -13.04 16.41
CA LYS A 131 -14.61 -13.26 17.62
C LYS A 131 -15.97 -12.56 17.59
N GLU A 132 -15.98 -11.28 17.22
CA GLU A 132 -17.17 -10.40 17.35
C GLU A 132 -17.95 -10.27 16.05
N CYS A 133 -17.25 -10.33 14.90
CA CYS A 133 -17.88 -10.14 13.60
C CYS A 133 -18.17 -11.47 12.88
N ARG A 134 -17.56 -12.58 13.27
CA ARG A 134 -17.59 -13.87 12.55
C ARG A 134 -17.18 -13.68 11.09
N ALA A 135 -16.25 -12.76 10.84
CA ALA A 135 -15.80 -12.38 9.52
C ALA A 135 -15.09 -13.54 8.82
N GLN A 136 -15.26 -13.61 7.51
CA GLN A 136 -14.61 -14.60 6.66
C GLN A 136 -13.67 -13.91 5.67
N ILE A 137 -12.61 -14.61 5.27
CA ILE A 137 -11.71 -14.13 4.21
C ILE A 137 -12.44 -14.30 2.87
N CYS A 138 -12.68 -13.18 2.17
CA CYS A 138 -13.29 -13.18 0.84
C CYS A 138 -12.27 -12.99 -0.30
N ALA A 139 -11.06 -12.44 0.01
CA ALA A 139 -9.94 -12.36 -0.91
C ALA A 139 -8.62 -12.46 -0.14
N ARG A 140 -7.61 -13.09 -0.76
CA ARG A 140 -6.25 -13.18 -0.21
C ARG A 140 -5.24 -12.96 -1.32
N ASN A 141 -4.58 -11.83 -1.28
CA ASN A 141 -3.53 -11.49 -2.22
C ASN A 141 -2.15 -11.82 -1.63
N ILE A 142 -1.18 -12.12 -2.48
CA ILE A 142 0.21 -12.38 -2.06
C ILE A 142 1.14 -11.32 -2.62
N ALA A 143 1.80 -10.58 -1.73
CA ALA A 143 2.88 -9.65 -2.04
C ALA A 143 4.24 -10.34 -1.89
N ALA A 144 5.23 -9.90 -2.67
CA ALA A 144 6.61 -10.32 -2.50
C ALA A 144 7.39 -9.25 -1.73
N VAL A 145 7.83 -9.58 -0.53
CA VAL A 145 8.50 -8.66 0.41
C VAL A 145 9.90 -9.16 0.72
N ILE A 146 10.87 -8.26 0.74
CA ILE A 146 12.24 -8.53 1.21
C ILE A 146 12.34 -8.06 2.66
N ASP A 147 12.76 -8.94 3.57
CA ASP A 147 13.28 -8.56 4.88
C ASP A 147 14.71 -8.04 4.68
N LEU A 148 14.88 -6.71 4.81
CA LEU A 148 16.18 -6.05 4.59
C LEU A 148 17.17 -6.27 5.74
N LYS A 149 16.69 -6.72 6.91
CA LYS A 149 17.56 -7.11 8.04
C LYS A 149 18.08 -8.54 7.88
N HIS A 150 17.36 -9.39 7.13
CA HIS A 150 17.73 -10.78 6.87
C HIS A 150 17.60 -11.11 5.37
N PRO A 151 18.34 -10.42 4.47
CA PRO A 151 18.13 -10.50 3.04
C PRO A 151 18.52 -11.89 2.48
N LEU A 152 17.68 -12.41 1.61
CA LEU A 152 17.97 -13.64 0.88
C LEU A 152 18.87 -13.38 -0.33
N LYS A 153 19.60 -14.41 -0.74
CA LYS A 153 20.43 -14.32 -1.98
C LYS A 153 19.52 -14.16 -3.20
N TRP A 154 19.87 -13.20 -4.03
CA TRP A 154 19.22 -13.01 -5.33
C TRP A 154 19.47 -14.19 -6.26
N TYR A 155 18.56 -14.45 -7.18
CA TYR A 155 18.77 -15.40 -8.28
C TYR A 155 19.92 -14.91 -9.18
N ASN A 156 20.68 -15.87 -9.74
CA ASN A 156 21.84 -15.56 -10.58
C ASN A 156 21.47 -14.70 -11.80
N ILE A 157 20.27 -14.90 -12.35
CA ILE A 157 19.79 -14.10 -13.48
C ILE A 157 19.68 -12.61 -13.11
N ARG A 158 19.21 -12.25 -11.90
CA ARG A 158 19.10 -10.86 -11.44
C ARG A 158 20.49 -10.24 -11.20
N LYS A 159 21.39 -10.97 -10.54
CA LYS A 159 22.78 -10.53 -10.31
C LYS A 159 23.50 -10.27 -11.64
N SER A 160 23.38 -11.22 -12.58
CA SER A 160 24.02 -11.10 -13.88
C SER A 160 23.42 -9.97 -14.70
N GLY A 161 22.07 -9.77 -14.63
CA GLY A 161 21.40 -8.66 -15.29
C GLY A 161 21.87 -7.32 -14.77
N ALA A 162 21.88 -7.13 -13.44
CA ALA A 162 22.34 -5.90 -12.83
C ALA A 162 23.80 -5.56 -13.20
N ARG A 163 24.69 -6.57 -13.17
CA ARG A 163 26.09 -6.36 -13.59
C ARG A 163 26.16 -5.93 -15.07
N LYS A 164 25.48 -6.61 -15.99
CA LYS A 164 25.48 -6.26 -17.41
C LYS A 164 24.93 -4.86 -17.66
N ALA A 165 23.90 -4.45 -16.92
CA ALA A 165 23.35 -3.11 -17.04
C ALA A 165 24.37 -2.04 -16.61
N LEU A 166 25.04 -2.25 -15.48
CA LEU A 166 26.09 -1.33 -14.99
C LEU A 166 27.31 -1.28 -15.94
N GLU A 167 27.73 -2.42 -16.51
CA GLU A 167 28.80 -2.49 -17.51
C GLU A 167 28.47 -1.72 -18.80
N LYS A 168 27.18 -1.52 -19.10
CA LYS A 168 26.68 -0.70 -20.23
C LYS A 168 26.52 0.78 -19.88
N GLY A 169 26.96 1.23 -18.71
CA GLY A 169 26.84 2.62 -18.28
C GLY A 169 25.45 3.03 -17.82
N ILE A 170 24.55 2.07 -17.51
CA ILE A 170 23.24 2.40 -16.95
C ILE A 170 23.44 2.89 -15.53
N PHE A 171 22.93 4.08 -15.23
CA PHE A 171 22.97 4.69 -13.90
C PHE A 171 21.56 4.92 -13.35
N ILE A 172 21.46 5.04 -12.02
CA ILE A 172 20.21 5.17 -11.27
C ILE A 172 20.19 6.51 -10.56
N GLU A 173 19.09 7.25 -10.73
CA GLU A 173 18.88 8.53 -10.07
C GLU A 173 17.46 8.69 -9.56
N GLU A 174 17.27 9.55 -8.56
CA GLU A 174 15.96 10.11 -8.20
C GLU A 174 15.58 11.15 -9.25
N SER A 175 14.34 11.15 -9.72
CA SER A 175 13.90 11.98 -10.85
C SER A 175 12.56 12.64 -10.58
N GLU A 176 12.38 13.83 -11.16
CA GLU A 176 11.08 14.53 -11.21
C GLU A 176 10.38 14.34 -12.57
N ASP A 177 10.97 13.60 -13.49
CA ASP A 177 10.46 13.38 -14.84
C ASP A 177 9.36 12.28 -14.84
N TYR A 178 8.26 12.57 -14.14
CA TYR A 178 7.09 11.70 -14.10
C TYR A 178 6.42 11.54 -15.47
N GLU A 179 6.51 12.54 -16.33
CA GLU A 179 5.90 12.53 -17.67
C GLU A 179 6.48 11.41 -18.53
N THR A 180 7.81 11.35 -18.66
CA THR A 180 8.50 10.30 -19.41
C THR A 180 8.23 8.92 -18.79
N PHE A 181 8.28 8.81 -17.46
CA PHE A 181 7.99 7.52 -16.80
C PHE A 181 6.54 7.08 -17.03
N TRP A 182 5.56 8.01 -16.96
CA TRP A 182 4.15 7.69 -17.19
C TRP A 182 3.88 7.23 -18.63
N SER A 183 4.60 7.77 -19.60
CA SER A 183 4.56 7.31 -20.99
C SER A 183 5.00 5.85 -21.10
N ILE A 184 6.16 5.49 -20.52
CA ILE A 184 6.67 4.12 -20.51
C ILE A 184 5.70 3.18 -19.76
N LEU A 185 5.15 3.61 -18.62
CA LEU A 185 4.21 2.84 -17.83
C LEU A 185 2.91 2.56 -18.59
N THR A 186 2.33 3.60 -19.21
CA THR A 186 1.07 3.51 -19.95
C THR A 186 1.22 2.61 -21.17
N GLU A 187 2.28 2.80 -21.95
CA GLU A 187 2.57 1.95 -23.11
C GLU A 187 2.71 0.48 -22.70
N ASN A 188 3.45 0.20 -21.63
CA ASN A 188 3.66 -1.18 -21.15
C ASN A 188 2.36 -1.83 -20.63
N LEU A 189 1.53 -1.10 -19.89
CA LEU A 189 0.23 -1.58 -19.40
C LEU A 189 -0.76 -1.82 -20.56
N MET A 190 -0.82 -0.91 -21.53
CA MET A 190 -1.68 -1.08 -22.70
C MET A 190 -1.27 -2.30 -23.54
N ASN A 191 0.02 -2.47 -23.80
CA ASN A 191 0.53 -3.57 -24.61
C ASN A 191 0.37 -4.95 -23.92
N THR A 192 0.44 -4.99 -22.58
CA THR A 192 0.45 -6.26 -21.83
C THR A 192 -0.93 -6.64 -21.29
N TYR A 193 -1.70 -5.65 -20.80
CA TYR A 193 -2.94 -5.89 -20.04
C TYR A 193 -4.16 -5.15 -20.57
N GLN A 194 -4.02 -4.34 -21.64
CA GLN A 194 -5.04 -3.43 -22.15
C GLN A 194 -5.62 -2.52 -21.04
N ALA A 195 -4.78 -2.07 -20.14
CA ALA A 195 -5.13 -1.29 -18.94
C ALA A 195 -4.37 0.03 -18.89
N HIS A 196 -4.91 0.97 -18.12
CA HIS A 196 -4.25 2.23 -17.77
C HIS A 196 -3.76 2.21 -16.33
N PRO A 197 -2.77 3.06 -15.95
CA PRO A 197 -2.41 3.27 -14.55
C PRO A 197 -3.64 3.68 -13.73
N VAL A 198 -3.73 3.21 -12.47
CA VAL A 198 -4.84 3.57 -11.56
C VAL A 198 -4.89 5.07 -11.29
N HIS A 199 -3.71 5.70 -11.15
CA HIS A 199 -3.59 7.15 -11.02
C HIS A 199 -3.29 7.77 -12.39
N THR A 200 -3.89 8.91 -12.67
CA THR A 200 -3.44 9.79 -13.76
C THR A 200 -2.12 10.45 -13.39
N LEU A 201 -1.38 10.94 -14.39
CA LEU A 201 -0.16 11.73 -14.16
C LEU A 201 -0.45 12.95 -13.28
N GLN A 202 -1.59 13.60 -13.47
CA GLN A 202 -1.99 14.77 -12.70
C GLN A 202 -2.25 14.43 -11.24
N GLU A 203 -2.95 13.31 -10.95
CA GLU A 203 -3.17 12.82 -9.59
C GLU A 203 -1.84 12.48 -8.91
N MET A 204 -0.93 11.78 -9.61
CA MET A 204 0.38 11.44 -9.07
C MET A 204 1.22 12.67 -8.76
N SER A 205 1.23 13.67 -9.63
CA SER A 205 1.93 14.94 -9.40
C SER A 205 1.38 15.69 -8.19
N ARG A 206 0.05 15.71 -8.02
CA ARG A 206 -0.61 16.28 -6.84
C ARG A 206 -0.24 15.54 -5.55
N LEU A 207 -0.29 14.21 -5.57
CA LEU A 207 0.06 13.37 -4.43
C LEU A 207 1.53 13.54 -4.04
N LYS A 208 2.44 13.54 -5.01
CA LYS A 208 3.87 13.79 -4.78
C LYS A 208 4.13 15.16 -4.17
N THR A 209 3.43 16.20 -4.63
CA THR A 209 3.53 17.54 -4.04
C THR A 209 3.07 17.57 -2.58
N SER A 210 2.03 16.82 -2.25
CA SER A 210 1.51 16.73 -0.87
C SER A 210 2.38 15.84 0.04
N PHE A 211 3.09 14.86 -0.53
CA PHE A 211 3.88 13.86 0.21
C PHE A 211 5.29 13.70 -0.41
N PRO A 212 6.11 14.79 -0.46
CA PRO A 212 7.38 14.79 -1.17
C PRO A 212 8.42 13.83 -0.59
N ASP A 213 8.33 13.52 0.70
CA ASP A 213 9.24 12.57 1.37
C ASP A 213 8.77 11.10 1.24
N ASN A 214 7.48 10.90 0.98
CA ASN A 214 6.88 9.58 0.91
C ASN A 214 6.75 9.06 -0.52
N ILE A 215 6.63 9.93 -1.53
CA ILE A 215 6.43 9.54 -2.92
C ILE A 215 7.64 9.99 -3.74
N LYS A 216 8.37 9.01 -4.27
CA LYS A 216 9.60 9.26 -5.03
C LYS A 216 9.66 8.42 -6.29
N LEU A 217 10.14 9.03 -7.37
CA LEU A 217 10.42 8.34 -8.63
C LEU A 217 11.93 8.07 -8.72
N TYR A 218 12.30 6.83 -8.96
CA TYR A 218 13.66 6.44 -9.33
C TYR A 218 13.66 5.87 -10.74
N VAL A 219 14.66 6.27 -11.52
CA VAL A 219 14.78 5.88 -12.92
C VAL A 219 16.15 5.29 -13.23
N ALA A 220 16.18 4.39 -14.20
CA ALA A 220 17.39 3.90 -14.82
C ALA A 220 17.57 4.60 -16.16
N ARG A 221 18.71 5.26 -16.36
CA ARG A 221 19.07 5.96 -17.60
C ARG A 221 20.35 5.41 -18.19
N GLU A 222 20.49 5.54 -19.49
CA GLU A 222 21.76 5.36 -20.17
C GLU A 222 22.52 6.69 -20.25
N GLU A 223 23.80 6.65 -20.64
CA GLU A 223 24.67 7.83 -20.70
C GLU A 223 24.13 8.95 -21.59
N SER A 224 23.34 8.63 -22.61
CA SER A 224 22.63 9.61 -23.44
C SER A 224 21.56 10.42 -22.70
N GLY A 225 21.21 10.03 -21.49
CA GLY A 225 20.13 10.58 -20.69
C GLY A 225 18.75 9.96 -20.95
N LYS A 226 18.65 9.00 -21.89
CA LYS A 226 17.39 8.31 -22.19
C LYS A 226 16.94 7.46 -21.01
N MET A 227 15.68 7.62 -20.58
CA MET A 227 15.07 6.80 -19.55
C MET A 227 14.73 5.41 -20.11
N LEU A 228 15.23 4.37 -19.45
CA LEU A 228 15.01 2.97 -19.82
C LEU A 228 13.91 2.29 -19.00
N GLY A 229 13.61 2.85 -17.83
CA GLY A 229 12.59 2.36 -16.91
C GLY A 229 12.72 3.00 -15.55
N GLY A 230 11.83 2.63 -14.63
CA GLY A 230 11.82 3.23 -13.28
C GLY A 230 10.81 2.58 -12.36
N THR A 231 10.68 3.17 -11.19
CA THR A 231 9.70 2.81 -10.18
C THR A 231 9.26 4.03 -9.39
N VAL A 232 7.96 4.15 -9.15
CA VAL A 232 7.44 5.07 -8.12
C VAL A 232 7.40 4.31 -6.81
N LEU A 233 8.05 4.86 -5.80
CA LEU A 233 8.09 4.32 -4.46
C LEU A 233 7.11 5.05 -3.54
N TYR A 234 6.43 4.28 -2.68
CA TYR A 234 5.70 4.77 -1.52
C TYR A 234 6.47 4.40 -0.27
N ILE A 235 7.00 5.41 0.41
CA ILE A 235 7.92 5.26 1.54
C ILE A 235 7.16 5.50 2.84
N SER A 236 7.05 4.48 3.66
CA SER A 236 6.51 4.52 5.01
C SER A 236 7.63 4.43 6.04
N ARG A 237 7.31 4.43 7.34
CA ARG A 237 8.34 4.41 8.40
C ARG A 237 9.28 3.20 8.35
N LYS A 238 8.75 2.03 7.95
CA LYS A 238 9.51 0.76 7.93
C LYS A 238 9.62 0.13 6.56
N VAL A 239 8.75 0.53 5.62
CA VAL A 239 8.55 -0.15 4.34
C VAL A 239 8.75 0.79 3.19
N VAL A 240 9.53 0.35 2.22
CA VAL A 240 9.61 0.95 0.88
C VAL A 240 8.79 0.09 -0.05
N HIS A 241 7.67 0.61 -0.53
CA HIS A 241 6.75 -0.09 -1.42
C HIS A 241 6.90 0.40 -2.86
N THR A 242 6.92 -0.52 -3.82
CA THR A 242 6.89 -0.16 -5.25
C THR A 242 5.45 0.00 -5.73
N GLN A 243 5.00 1.24 -5.85
CA GLN A 243 3.64 1.53 -6.33
C GLN A 243 3.50 1.27 -7.84
N TYR A 244 4.51 1.64 -8.61
CA TYR A 244 4.58 1.38 -10.04
C TYR A 244 5.99 0.95 -10.43
N ILE A 245 6.10 -0.03 -11.30
CA ILE A 245 7.34 -0.52 -11.90
C ILE A 245 7.12 -0.63 -13.40
N SER A 246 7.98 -0.04 -14.19
CA SER A 246 7.92 -0.20 -15.65
C SER A 246 9.28 -0.03 -16.31
N ALA A 247 9.47 -0.67 -17.46
CA ALA A 247 10.62 -0.49 -18.32
C ALA A 247 10.21 -0.56 -19.78
N SER A 248 10.85 0.23 -20.62
CA SER A 248 10.74 0.15 -22.08
C SER A 248 11.28 -1.20 -22.58
N GLU A 249 10.96 -1.55 -23.83
CA GLU A 249 11.50 -2.78 -24.44
C GLU A 249 13.04 -2.80 -24.48
N GLU A 250 13.66 -1.64 -24.70
CA GLU A 250 15.12 -1.48 -24.59
C GLU A 250 15.61 -1.66 -23.16
N GLY A 251 14.90 -1.08 -22.18
CA GLY A 251 15.21 -1.22 -20.78
C GLY A 251 15.11 -2.66 -20.29
N LYS A 252 14.11 -3.43 -20.76
CA LYS A 252 14.01 -4.86 -20.48
C LYS A 252 15.23 -5.62 -21.02
N LYS A 253 15.62 -5.38 -22.30
CA LYS A 253 16.79 -6.00 -22.95
C LYS A 253 18.11 -5.58 -22.30
N ALA A 254 18.17 -4.37 -21.76
CA ALA A 254 19.34 -3.81 -21.08
C ALA A 254 19.42 -4.19 -19.58
N HIS A 255 18.42 -4.92 -19.04
CA HIS A 255 18.31 -5.25 -17.63
C HIS A 255 18.24 -4.04 -16.69
N ALA A 256 17.63 -2.94 -17.14
CA ALA A 256 17.58 -1.69 -16.41
C ALA A 256 16.96 -1.81 -15.01
N LEU A 257 15.88 -2.61 -14.86
CA LEU A 257 15.24 -2.85 -13.57
C LEU A 257 16.11 -3.68 -12.62
N ASP A 258 16.97 -4.57 -13.12
CA ASP A 258 17.89 -5.34 -12.26
C ASP A 258 18.92 -4.40 -11.61
N ALA A 259 19.46 -3.41 -12.37
CA ALA A 259 20.35 -2.37 -11.83
C ALA A 259 19.61 -1.41 -10.89
N LEU A 260 18.38 -1.02 -11.25
CA LEU A 260 17.53 -0.16 -10.43
C LEU A 260 17.33 -0.76 -9.04
N PHE A 261 16.86 -2.01 -8.97
CA PHE A 261 16.62 -2.67 -7.68
C PHE A 261 17.90 -3.02 -6.94
N LEU A 262 19.03 -3.27 -7.62
CA LEU A 262 20.32 -3.39 -6.96
C LEU A 262 20.66 -2.12 -6.18
N ASN A 263 20.49 -0.94 -6.79
CA ASN A 263 20.74 0.34 -6.14
C ASN A 263 19.75 0.58 -4.99
N LEU A 264 18.45 0.43 -5.23
CA LEU A 264 17.42 0.75 -4.25
C LEU A 264 17.49 -0.15 -3.00
N ILE A 265 17.63 -1.47 -3.20
CA ILE A 265 17.58 -2.46 -2.11
C ILE A 265 18.90 -2.49 -1.33
N ASN A 266 20.03 -2.51 -2.04
CA ASN A 266 21.32 -2.79 -1.40
C ASN A 266 22.09 -1.53 -1.01
N ILE A 267 21.70 -0.35 -1.52
CA ILE A 267 22.42 0.90 -1.28
C ILE A 267 21.49 1.93 -0.64
N ARG A 268 20.42 2.32 -1.32
CA ARG A 268 19.61 3.49 -0.95
C ARG A 268 18.75 3.24 0.29
N TYR A 269 18.06 2.09 0.33
CA TYR A 269 17.07 1.76 1.36
C TYR A 269 17.45 0.55 2.22
N LYS A 270 18.73 0.18 2.24
CA LYS A 270 19.25 -0.99 2.99
C LYS A 270 18.97 -0.95 4.50
N ASP A 271 18.76 0.24 5.04
CA ASP A 271 18.54 0.45 6.48
C ASP A 271 17.06 0.40 6.89
N PHE A 272 16.14 0.30 5.91
CA PHE A 272 14.73 0.02 6.17
C PHE A 272 14.52 -1.42 6.67
N ASP A 273 13.32 -1.72 7.19
CA ASP A 273 13.02 -3.08 7.62
C ASP A 273 12.57 -3.94 6.43
N TYR A 274 11.73 -3.39 5.54
CA TYR A 274 11.14 -4.14 4.44
C TYR A 274 11.17 -3.38 3.12
N PHE A 275 11.37 -4.14 2.02
CA PHE A 275 11.14 -3.68 0.66
C PHE A 275 10.01 -4.51 0.04
N ASP A 276 8.89 -3.87 -0.26
CA ASP A 276 7.65 -4.53 -0.70
C ASP A 276 7.41 -4.28 -2.19
N PHE A 277 7.46 -5.33 -2.98
CA PHE A 277 7.13 -5.30 -4.40
C PHE A 277 5.62 -5.32 -4.71
N GLY A 278 4.77 -5.37 -3.69
CA GLY A 278 3.33 -5.50 -3.85
C GLY A 278 2.88 -6.86 -4.38
N THR A 279 1.58 -6.96 -4.60
CA THR A 279 0.91 -8.23 -4.94
C THR A 279 1.22 -8.73 -6.35
N SER A 280 1.05 -10.04 -6.57
CA SER A 280 1.35 -10.74 -7.83
C SER A 280 0.24 -11.72 -8.20
N ASN A 281 -1.00 -11.30 -8.08
CA ASN A 281 -2.16 -12.14 -8.35
C ASN A 281 -3.34 -11.29 -8.84
N GLU A 282 -4.34 -11.96 -9.36
CA GLU A 282 -5.54 -11.43 -9.97
C GLU A 282 -6.79 -12.08 -9.34
N GLU A 283 -7.99 -11.59 -9.67
CA GLU A 283 -9.28 -12.14 -9.25
C GLU A 283 -9.40 -12.34 -7.72
N GLY A 284 -8.97 -11.33 -6.93
CA GLY A 284 -9.02 -11.42 -5.46
C GLY A 284 -8.11 -12.50 -4.87
N GLY A 285 -7.04 -12.84 -5.57
CA GLY A 285 -6.05 -13.82 -5.13
C GLY A 285 -6.23 -15.23 -5.70
N LYS A 286 -7.28 -15.47 -6.49
CA LYS A 286 -7.58 -16.80 -7.05
C LYS A 286 -6.60 -17.20 -8.15
N VAL A 287 -6.04 -16.25 -8.89
CA VAL A 287 -5.09 -16.48 -9.97
C VAL A 287 -3.73 -15.91 -9.59
N LEU A 288 -2.72 -16.77 -9.47
CA LEU A 288 -1.34 -16.36 -9.22
C LEU A 288 -0.65 -16.05 -10.54
N ASN A 289 -0.14 -14.82 -10.68
CA ASN A 289 0.74 -14.45 -11.79
C ASN A 289 2.15 -14.99 -11.51
N THR A 290 2.42 -16.22 -11.97
CA THR A 290 3.65 -16.97 -11.67
C THR A 290 4.90 -16.30 -12.22
N SER A 291 4.83 -15.64 -13.36
CA SER A 291 5.97 -14.92 -13.94
C SER A 291 6.33 -13.68 -13.14
N LEU A 292 5.32 -12.93 -12.68
CA LEU A 292 5.51 -11.72 -11.89
C LEU A 292 6.06 -12.06 -10.50
N ILE A 293 5.49 -13.06 -9.81
CA ILE A 293 5.98 -13.45 -8.48
C ILE A 293 7.42 -14.00 -8.57
N TYR A 294 7.72 -14.83 -9.57
CA TYR A 294 9.07 -15.35 -9.82
C TYR A 294 10.09 -14.22 -10.04
N GLN A 295 9.70 -13.16 -10.75
CA GLN A 295 10.56 -11.99 -10.92
C GLN A 295 10.90 -11.33 -9.60
N LYS A 296 9.89 -11.08 -8.74
CA LYS A 296 10.04 -10.43 -7.45
C LYS A 296 10.81 -11.32 -6.45
N GLU A 297 10.53 -12.61 -6.43
CA GLU A 297 11.29 -13.59 -5.63
C GLU A 297 12.76 -13.66 -6.05
N GLY A 298 13.06 -13.41 -7.33
CA GLY A 298 14.43 -13.35 -7.86
C GLY A 298 15.29 -12.27 -7.20
N PHE A 299 14.69 -11.21 -6.65
CA PHE A 299 15.35 -10.18 -5.84
C PHE A 299 15.41 -10.54 -4.34
N GLY A 300 14.97 -11.73 -3.95
CA GLY A 300 14.94 -12.18 -2.55
C GLY A 300 13.59 -11.99 -1.86
N GLY A 301 12.55 -11.57 -2.57
CA GLY A 301 11.20 -11.42 -2.03
C GLY A 301 10.60 -12.75 -1.56
N ARG A 302 9.77 -12.70 -0.51
CA ARG A 302 8.95 -13.84 -0.02
C ARG A 302 7.56 -13.34 0.32
N GLY A 303 6.64 -14.30 0.42
CA GLY A 303 5.22 -14.05 0.50
C GLY A 303 4.79 -13.36 1.81
N VAL A 304 4.07 -12.25 1.68
CA VAL A 304 3.24 -11.64 2.72
C VAL A 304 1.82 -11.54 2.18
N VAL A 305 0.83 -12.02 2.95
CA VAL A 305 -0.57 -12.01 2.50
C VAL A 305 -1.24 -10.68 2.81
N TYR A 306 -2.07 -10.24 1.87
CA TYR A 306 -2.95 -9.08 2.00
C TYR A 306 -4.37 -9.59 1.91
N ASP A 307 -5.01 -9.75 3.07
CA ASP A 307 -6.34 -10.31 3.20
C ASP A 307 -7.43 -9.25 3.05
N THR A 308 -8.59 -9.71 2.59
CA THR A 308 -9.84 -8.97 2.66
C THR A 308 -10.85 -9.83 3.39
N TYR A 309 -11.47 -9.26 4.40
CA TYR A 309 -12.50 -9.91 5.20
C TYR A 309 -13.88 -9.34 4.87
N GLU A 310 -14.90 -10.17 5.03
CA GLU A 310 -16.30 -9.73 4.92
C GLU A 310 -17.15 -10.35 6.02
N TRP A 311 -18.19 -9.62 6.41
CA TRP A 311 -19.23 -10.15 7.31
C TRP A 311 -20.56 -9.43 7.11
N ASN A 312 -21.65 -10.08 7.48
CA ASN A 312 -22.98 -9.49 7.52
C ASN A 312 -23.22 -8.86 8.90
N LEU A 313 -23.92 -7.73 8.88
CA LEU A 313 -24.28 -6.95 10.07
C LEU A 313 -25.59 -7.44 10.70
#